data_c9add73a81aa16bd4b9870cfb6e0f320
#
_entry.id   c9add73a81aa16bd4b9870cfb6e0f320
#
_cell.length_a   1.000
_cell.length_b   1.000
_cell.length_c   1.000
_cell.angle_alpha   90.00
_cell.angle_beta   90.00
_cell.angle_gamma   90.00
#
_symmetry.space_group_name_H-M   'P 1'
#
loop_
_entity.id
_entity.type
_entity.pdbx_description
1 polymer ?
#
loop_
_entity_poly.entity_id
_entity_poly.type
_entity_poly.pdbx_seq_one_letter_code
_entity_poly.pdbx_strand_id
1 'polypeptide(L)'
;MPRFEPHPDRRAAIVTGASSGHGAAIASCLAAAGHPVVIGARRIDRLELLAAEIVSAGGEALALPLDLTERDSIEAFARRAESEMGPIEVLVSNAGDVQPITTLAQPEEFARQMQVNLLGAQALVHCVVPHMVARRRGDVVFVTSEVAEEPRTFMAAYVASKAGLEGYARAMAMECEGTGVRVGIVRPGPSSTEQGTSWSEDSINEVVASWFKWGLLRHDGAIRPAEFADAVLAVISAPKGTRYSLLEVQPEAPLSDDAVLAG
;
A
#
# COMPACT_ATOMS: atom_id res chain seq x y z
N MET A 1 4.91 -25.87 -23.64
CA MET A 1 4.32 -25.35 -22.38
C MET A 1 4.89 -23.95 -22.15
N PRO A 2 4.11 -22.99 -21.64
CA PRO A 2 4.65 -21.69 -21.24
C PRO A 2 5.75 -21.90 -20.19
N ARG A 3 6.84 -21.15 -20.34
CA ARG A 3 8.00 -21.27 -19.45
C ARG A 3 7.94 -20.19 -18.39
N PHE A 4 7.88 -20.58 -17.13
CA PHE A 4 8.00 -19.69 -15.98
C PHE A 4 9.21 -20.11 -15.15
N GLU A 5 10.07 -19.16 -14.83
CA GLU A 5 11.16 -19.41 -13.88
C GLU A 5 10.65 -19.27 -12.45
N PRO A 6 11.05 -20.14 -11.51
CA PRO A 6 10.63 -20.06 -10.13
C PRO A 6 11.08 -18.73 -9.49
N HIS A 7 10.37 -18.29 -8.46
CA HIS A 7 10.85 -17.21 -7.63
C HIS A 7 12.04 -17.70 -6.80
N PRO A 8 13.05 -16.85 -6.57
CA PRO A 8 14.02 -17.13 -5.52
C PRO A 8 13.32 -17.04 -4.14
N ASP A 9 13.81 -17.81 -3.18
CA ASP A 9 13.27 -17.81 -1.81
C ASP A 9 13.41 -16.45 -1.12
N ARG A 10 14.45 -15.71 -1.48
CA ARG A 10 14.76 -14.38 -0.93
C ARG A 10 14.70 -13.33 -2.03
N ARG A 11 13.85 -12.33 -1.85
CA ARG A 11 13.64 -11.22 -2.80
C ARG A 11 13.64 -9.89 -2.07
N ALA A 12 14.55 -8.98 -2.38
CA ALA A 12 14.56 -7.65 -1.78
C ALA A 12 13.29 -6.88 -2.15
N ALA A 13 12.65 -6.31 -1.13
CA ALA A 13 11.37 -5.62 -1.24
C ALA A 13 11.47 -4.16 -0.82
N ILE A 14 10.86 -3.26 -1.58
CA ILE A 14 10.58 -1.89 -1.15
C ILE A 14 9.17 -1.84 -0.56
N VAL A 15 9.02 -1.20 0.61
CA VAL A 15 7.72 -0.88 1.21
C VAL A 15 7.65 0.61 1.49
N THR A 16 6.73 1.32 0.82
CA THR A 16 6.53 2.76 1.04
C THR A 16 5.49 3.04 2.11
N GLY A 17 5.63 4.17 2.82
CA GLY A 17 4.73 4.52 3.92
C GLY A 17 4.90 3.62 5.16
N ALA A 18 6.09 3.05 5.36
CA ALA A 18 6.35 2.07 6.40
C ALA A 18 6.55 2.66 7.81
N SER A 19 6.37 3.97 7.99
CA SER A 19 6.52 4.58 9.32
C SER A 19 5.37 4.33 10.28
N SER A 20 4.28 3.67 9.84
CA SER A 20 3.12 3.27 10.67
C SER A 20 2.14 2.35 9.90
N GLY A 21 1.13 1.86 10.62
CA GLY A 21 -0.04 1.19 10.06
C GLY A 21 0.29 -0.01 9.16
N HIS A 22 -0.40 -0.10 8.04
CA HIS A 22 -0.22 -1.20 7.09
C HIS A 22 1.22 -1.32 6.59
N GLY A 23 1.88 -0.19 6.26
CA GLY A 23 3.25 -0.21 5.74
C GLY A 23 4.26 -0.82 6.72
N ALA A 24 4.16 -0.48 7.99
CA ALA A 24 5.01 -1.06 9.03
C ALA A 24 4.75 -2.56 9.19
N ALA A 25 3.49 -2.97 9.24
CA ALA A 25 3.11 -4.37 9.36
C ALA A 25 3.54 -5.20 8.14
N ILE A 26 3.37 -4.66 6.93
CA ILE A 26 3.83 -5.31 5.69
C ILE A 26 5.35 -5.50 5.72
N ALA A 27 6.12 -4.47 6.10
CA ALA A 27 7.57 -4.57 6.19
C ALA A 27 8.02 -5.67 7.17
N SER A 28 7.42 -5.70 8.36
CA SER A 28 7.70 -6.74 9.37
C SER A 28 7.32 -8.14 8.88
N CYS A 29 6.16 -8.30 8.24
CA CYS A 29 5.67 -9.56 7.69
C CYS A 29 6.61 -10.09 6.58
N LEU A 30 7.00 -9.23 5.63
CA LEU A 30 7.92 -9.61 4.56
C LEU A 30 9.31 -9.98 5.09
N ALA A 31 9.82 -9.23 6.07
CA ALA A 31 11.10 -9.54 6.71
C ALA A 31 11.05 -10.88 7.46
N ALA A 32 9.98 -11.15 8.19
CA ALA A 32 9.75 -12.43 8.87
C ALA A 32 9.65 -13.61 7.89
N ALA A 33 9.15 -13.37 6.68
CA ALA A 33 9.13 -14.36 5.59
C ALA A 33 10.50 -14.52 4.88
N GLY A 34 11.55 -13.85 5.36
CA GLY A 34 12.92 -13.95 4.83
C GLY A 34 13.24 -12.99 3.68
N HIS A 35 12.39 -12.03 3.38
CA HIS A 35 12.65 -11.00 2.38
C HIS A 35 13.36 -9.80 3.01
N PRO A 36 14.54 -9.38 2.51
CA PRO A 36 15.12 -8.10 2.92
C PRO A 36 14.21 -6.95 2.54
N VAL A 37 14.03 -5.97 3.42
CA VAL A 37 13.11 -4.86 3.18
C VAL A 37 13.82 -3.50 3.20
N VAL A 38 13.56 -2.69 2.18
CA VAL A 38 13.88 -1.26 2.17
C VAL A 38 12.60 -0.52 2.52
N ILE A 39 12.60 0.15 3.66
CA ILE A 39 11.43 0.85 4.17
C ILE A 39 11.58 2.35 3.96
N GLY A 40 10.56 2.96 3.33
CA GLY A 40 10.57 4.36 2.93
C GLY A 40 9.42 5.17 3.50
N ALA A 41 9.71 6.31 4.10
CA ALA A 41 8.73 7.32 4.52
C ALA A 41 9.44 8.63 4.87
N ARG A 42 8.66 9.70 5.18
CA ARG A 42 9.18 10.99 5.63
C ARG A 42 9.71 10.98 7.07
N ARG A 43 9.08 10.17 7.96
CA ARG A 43 9.43 10.07 9.40
C ARG A 43 10.55 9.06 9.58
N ILE A 44 11.79 9.50 9.37
CA ILE A 44 12.96 8.60 9.38
C ILE A 44 13.21 7.99 10.76
N ASP A 45 12.96 8.72 11.83
CA ASP A 45 13.06 8.25 13.21
C ASP A 45 12.24 6.99 13.46
N ARG A 46 11.00 6.96 12.95
CA ARG A 46 10.12 5.79 13.05
C ARG A 46 10.58 4.62 12.18
N LEU A 47 11.16 4.92 11.01
CA LEU A 47 11.72 3.88 10.15
C LEU A 47 12.95 3.22 10.78
N GLU A 48 13.82 4.00 11.41
CA GLU A 48 15.00 3.48 12.09
C GLU A 48 14.62 2.57 13.27
N LEU A 49 13.60 2.94 14.03
CA LEU A 49 13.04 2.07 15.09
C LEU A 49 12.50 0.77 14.52
N LEU A 50 11.68 0.83 13.48
CA LEU A 50 11.13 -0.37 12.82
C LEU A 50 12.24 -1.25 12.23
N ALA A 51 13.25 -0.65 11.59
CA ALA A 51 14.38 -1.40 11.06
C ALA A 51 15.15 -2.13 12.18
N ALA A 52 15.37 -1.46 13.32
CA ALA A 52 16.02 -2.08 14.48
C ALA A 52 15.19 -3.25 15.06
N GLU A 53 13.86 -3.11 15.13
CA GLU A 53 12.95 -4.19 15.53
C GLU A 53 13.03 -5.39 14.58
N ILE A 54 12.97 -5.15 13.28
CA ILE A 54 13.08 -6.20 12.25
C ILE A 54 14.44 -6.93 12.37
N VAL A 55 15.54 -6.18 12.51
CA VAL A 55 16.88 -6.75 12.64
C VAL A 55 17.01 -7.55 13.94
N SER A 56 16.46 -7.06 15.05
CA SER A 56 16.47 -7.78 16.32
C SER A 56 15.68 -9.09 16.29
N ALA A 57 14.68 -9.17 15.41
CA ALA A 57 13.89 -10.38 15.14
C ALA A 57 14.58 -11.33 14.14
N GLY A 58 15.78 -11.01 13.65
CA GLY A 58 16.56 -11.82 12.71
C GLY A 58 16.27 -11.55 11.23
N GLY A 59 15.48 -10.52 10.92
CA GLY A 59 15.26 -10.04 9.56
C GLY A 59 16.35 -9.09 9.07
N GLU A 60 16.17 -8.56 7.86
CA GLU A 60 17.05 -7.56 7.26
C GLU A 60 16.24 -6.36 6.78
N ALA A 61 16.58 -5.17 7.25
CA ALA A 61 15.87 -3.94 6.93
C ALA A 61 16.82 -2.76 6.73
N LEU A 62 16.48 -1.90 5.76
CA LEU A 62 17.17 -0.63 5.48
C LEU A 62 16.15 0.50 5.52
N ALA A 63 16.34 1.44 6.43
CA ALA A 63 15.51 2.64 6.55
C ALA A 63 16.05 3.77 5.66
N LEU A 64 15.22 4.29 4.76
CA LEU A 64 15.58 5.40 3.87
C LEU A 64 14.51 6.49 3.88
N PRO A 65 14.89 7.78 3.85
CA PRO A 65 13.92 8.86 3.70
C PRO A 65 13.28 8.82 2.31
N LEU A 66 11.95 9.01 2.27
CA LEU A 66 11.19 9.08 1.04
C LEU A 66 10.06 10.09 1.16
N ASP A 67 10.10 11.11 0.33
CA ASP A 67 8.98 12.02 0.09
C ASP A 67 8.46 11.83 -1.34
N LEU A 68 7.22 11.34 -1.47
CA LEU A 68 6.58 11.11 -2.77
C LEU A 68 6.10 12.38 -3.46
N THR A 69 6.24 13.54 -2.83
CA THR A 69 5.98 14.84 -3.47
C THR A 69 7.22 15.39 -4.18
N GLU A 70 8.40 14.85 -3.87
CA GLU A 70 9.69 15.37 -4.31
C GLU A 70 10.39 14.37 -5.23
N ARG A 71 10.56 14.73 -6.50
CA ARG A 71 11.16 13.85 -7.50
C ARG A 71 12.59 13.42 -7.12
N ASP A 72 13.41 14.34 -6.65
CA ASP A 72 14.80 14.06 -6.27
C ASP A 72 14.87 13.05 -5.10
N SER A 73 13.91 13.14 -4.16
CA SER A 73 13.78 12.19 -3.06
C SER A 73 13.45 10.78 -3.57
N ILE A 74 12.51 10.68 -4.50
CA ILE A 74 12.10 9.39 -5.10
C ILE A 74 13.28 8.75 -5.85
N GLU A 75 13.98 9.52 -6.68
CA GLU A 75 15.13 9.03 -7.45
C GLU A 75 16.30 8.62 -6.54
N ALA A 76 16.59 9.41 -5.50
CA ALA A 76 17.62 9.08 -4.53
C ALA A 76 17.28 7.81 -3.73
N PHE A 77 16.03 7.69 -3.30
CA PHE A 77 15.53 6.51 -2.60
C PHE A 77 15.67 5.25 -3.43
N ALA A 78 15.20 5.26 -4.68
CA ALA A 78 15.27 4.10 -5.56
C ALA A 78 16.71 3.65 -5.86
N ARG A 79 17.61 4.61 -6.14
CA ARG A 79 19.04 4.32 -6.35
C ARG A 79 19.69 3.72 -5.12
N ARG A 80 19.45 4.28 -3.93
CA ARG A 80 20.00 3.78 -2.67
C ARG A 80 19.46 2.40 -2.33
N ALA A 81 18.16 2.18 -2.50
CA ALA A 81 17.53 0.89 -2.28
C ALA A 81 18.24 -0.22 -3.07
N GLU A 82 18.48 -0.01 -4.37
CA GLU A 82 19.12 -1.02 -5.21
C GLU A 82 20.63 -1.14 -4.97
N SER A 83 21.34 -0.04 -4.65
CA SER A 83 22.77 -0.07 -4.38
C SER A 83 23.13 -0.70 -3.04
N GLU A 84 22.28 -0.53 -2.01
CA GLU A 84 22.56 -0.98 -0.65
C GLU A 84 21.93 -2.35 -0.33
N MET A 85 20.78 -2.69 -0.95
CA MET A 85 20.07 -3.95 -0.70
C MET A 85 20.17 -4.95 -1.86
N GLY A 86 20.73 -4.53 -2.99
CA GLY A 86 20.79 -5.32 -4.21
C GLY A 86 19.51 -5.22 -5.07
N PRO A 87 19.35 -6.12 -6.05
CA PRO A 87 18.25 -6.06 -7.00
C PRO A 87 16.89 -6.08 -6.33
N ILE A 88 16.11 -5.03 -6.52
CA ILE A 88 14.74 -4.96 -5.98
C ILE A 88 13.80 -5.81 -6.83
N GLU A 89 13.15 -6.78 -6.22
CA GLU A 89 12.23 -7.71 -6.89
C GLU A 89 10.78 -7.59 -6.44
N VAL A 90 10.53 -6.85 -5.34
CA VAL A 90 9.19 -6.57 -4.86
C VAL A 90 9.06 -5.08 -4.59
N LEU A 91 8.01 -4.45 -5.13
CA LEU A 91 7.64 -3.08 -4.83
C LEU A 91 6.22 -3.06 -4.23
N VAL A 92 6.12 -2.74 -2.95
CA VAL A 92 4.84 -2.49 -2.28
C VAL A 92 4.62 -0.98 -2.19
N SER A 93 3.80 -0.46 -3.10
CA SER A 93 3.36 0.94 -3.13
C SER A 93 2.19 1.11 -2.17
N ASN A 94 2.51 1.37 -0.89
CA ASN A 94 1.53 1.47 0.19
C ASN A 94 1.32 2.91 0.69
N ALA A 95 2.31 3.78 0.58
CA ALA A 95 2.20 5.16 1.06
C ALA A 95 0.93 5.84 0.55
N GLY A 96 0.27 6.58 1.43
CA GLY A 96 -0.92 7.34 1.10
C GLY A 96 -1.14 8.48 2.08
N ASP A 97 -1.79 9.54 1.60
CA ASP A 97 -2.27 10.67 2.37
C ASP A 97 -3.79 10.75 2.22
N VAL A 98 -4.49 10.93 3.34
CA VAL A 98 -5.93 11.15 3.38
C VAL A 98 -6.23 12.33 4.29
N GLN A 99 -6.92 13.31 3.74
CA GLN A 99 -7.46 14.45 4.48
C GLN A 99 -8.95 14.54 4.18
N PRO A 100 -9.78 14.88 5.18
CA PRO A 100 -11.23 14.97 5.00
C PRO A 100 -11.55 16.26 4.24
N ILE A 101 -11.65 16.16 2.93
CA ILE A 101 -12.00 17.27 2.05
C ILE A 101 -13.22 16.95 1.21
N THR A 102 -14.06 17.96 0.99
CA THR A 102 -15.20 17.86 0.09
C THR A 102 -14.79 18.10 -1.37
N THR A 103 -15.73 17.92 -2.29
CA THR A 103 -15.54 18.26 -3.71
C THR A 103 -15.35 19.77 -3.96
N LEU A 104 -15.61 20.61 -2.96
CA LEU A 104 -15.47 22.06 -3.03
C LEU A 104 -14.18 22.54 -2.33
N ALA A 105 -13.27 21.64 -1.93
CA ALA A 105 -11.98 21.99 -1.35
C ALA A 105 -11.12 22.80 -2.33
N GLN A 106 -10.14 23.52 -1.78
CA GLN A 106 -9.19 24.25 -2.60
C GLN A 106 -8.39 23.31 -3.49
N PRO A 107 -8.07 23.71 -4.75
CA PRO A 107 -7.34 22.85 -5.68
C PRO A 107 -6.02 22.31 -5.13
N GLU A 108 -5.32 23.08 -4.30
CA GLU A 108 -4.03 22.70 -3.71
C GLU A 108 -4.16 21.54 -2.72
N GLU A 109 -5.25 21.52 -1.92
CA GLU A 109 -5.52 20.43 -0.97
C GLU A 109 -5.84 19.13 -1.72
N PHE A 110 -6.61 19.23 -2.81
CA PHE A 110 -6.92 18.13 -3.71
C PHE A 110 -5.64 17.62 -4.39
N ALA A 111 -4.85 18.51 -4.98
CA ALA A 111 -3.65 18.19 -5.72
C ALA A 111 -2.61 17.48 -4.85
N ARG A 112 -2.48 17.87 -3.58
CA ARG A 112 -1.54 17.22 -2.65
C ARG A 112 -1.82 15.73 -2.47
N GLN A 113 -3.08 15.35 -2.26
CA GLN A 113 -3.44 13.94 -2.11
C GLN A 113 -3.22 13.16 -3.41
N MET A 114 -3.52 13.77 -4.57
CA MET A 114 -3.22 13.20 -5.89
C MET A 114 -1.72 13.00 -6.07
N GLN A 115 -0.92 13.98 -5.66
CA GLN A 115 0.54 13.93 -5.77
C GLN A 115 1.13 12.74 -4.97
N VAL A 116 0.73 12.58 -3.71
CA VAL A 116 1.25 11.48 -2.88
C VAL A 116 0.73 10.12 -3.35
N ASN A 117 -0.60 10.01 -3.54
CA ASN A 117 -1.25 8.70 -3.68
C ASN A 117 -1.14 8.12 -5.09
N LEU A 118 -0.99 8.96 -6.11
CA LEU A 118 -0.97 8.52 -7.51
C LEU A 118 0.33 8.91 -8.22
N LEU A 119 0.65 10.19 -8.31
CA LEU A 119 1.77 10.65 -9.11
C LEU A 119 3.13 10.23 -8.53
N GLY A 120 3.29 10.32 -7.20
CA GLY A 120 4.49 9.85 -6.52
C GLY A 120 4.67 8.33 -6.59
N ALA A 121 3.56 7.58 -6.51
CA ALA A 121 3.58 6.13 -6.73
C ALA A 121 4.03 5.78 -8.16
N GLN A 122 3.49 6.48 -9.17
CA GLN A 122 3.91 6.33 -10.58
C GLN A 122 5.39 6.69 -10.78
N ALA A 123 5.86 7.79 -10.17
CA ALA A 123 7.26 8.20 -10.27
C ALA A 123 8.22 7.14 -9.67
N LEU A 124 7.85 6.51 -8.56
CA LEU A 124 8.64 5.43 -7.98
C LEU A 124 8.64 4.17 -8.88
N VAL A 125 7.49 3.82 -9.46
CA VAL A 125 7.39 2.76 -10.47
C VAL A 125 8.35 3.03 -11.63
N HIS A 126 8.42 4.27 -12.14
CA HIS A 126 9.31 4.66 -13.21
C HIS A 126 10.79 4.42 -12.85
N CYS A 127 11.19 4.62 -11.59
CA CYS A 127 12.56 4.38 -11.14
C CYS A 127 12.90 2.89 -10.94
N VAL A 128 11.93 2.07 -10.50
CA VAL A 128 12.21 0.69 -10.05
C VAL A 128 11.88 -0.36 -11.11
N VAL A 129 10.74 -0.24 -11.77
CA VAL A 129 10.20 -1.31 -12.63
C VAL A 129 11.00 -1.58 -13.91
N PRO A 130 11.64 -0.60 -14.57
CA PRO A 130 12.50 -0.89 -15.71
C PRO A 130 13.60 -1.90 -15.40
N HIS A 131 14.16 -1.86 -14.20
CA HIS A 131 15.17 -2.81 -13.74
C HIS A 131 14.58 -4.22 -13.52
N MET A 132 13.35 -4.32 -13.01
CA MET A 132 12.62 -5.59 -12.91
C MET A 132 12.33 -6.19 -14.29
N VAL A 133 11.91 -5.36 -15.26
CA VAL A 133 11.66 -5.78 -16.64
C VAL A 133 12.93 -6.28 -17.30
N ALA A 134 14.05 -5.56 -17.15
CA ALA A 134 15.35 -5.97 -17.69
C ALA A 134 15.81 -7.32 -17.13
N ARG A 135 15.54 -7.59 -15.85
CA ARG A 135 15.82 -8.88 -15.19
C ARG A 135 14.75 -9.94 -15.44
N ARG A 136 13.64 -9.60 -16.11
CA ARG A 136 12.48 -10.44 -16.37
C ARG A 136 11.88 -11.06 -15.10
N ARG A 137 11.90 -10.31 -14.00
CA ARG A 137 11.46 -10.77 -12.69
C ARG A 137 11.10 -9.62 -11.76
N GLY A 138 9.90 -9.65 -11.19
CA GLY A 138 9.45 -8.68 -10.20
C GLY A 138 7.97 -8.82 -9.88
N ASP A 139 7.60 -8.29 -8.72
CA ASP A 139 6.21 -8.13 -8.29
C ASP A 139 5.98 -6.68 -7.85
N VAL A 140 4.93 -6.06 -8.37
CA VAL A 140 4.47 -4.74 -7.94
C VAL A 140 3.10 -4.89 -7.32
N VAL A 141 2.96 -4.46 -6.07
CA VAL A 141 1.71 -4.49 -5.32
C VAL A 141 1.29 -3.07 -4.98
N PHE A 142 0.12 -2.67 -5.45
CA PHE A 142 -0.48 -1.40 -5.09
C PHE A 142 -1.47 -1.60 -3.95
N VAL A 143 -1.24 -0.92 -2.83
CA VAL A 143 -2.21 -0.84 -1.74
C VAL A 143 -3.17 0.32 -2.05
N THR A 144 -4.41 -0.05 -2.36
CA THR A 144 -5.45 0.92 -2.73
C THR A 144 -6.40 1.20 -1.56
N SER A 145 -7.69 1.14 -1.73
CA SER A 145 -8.70 1.26 -0.68
C SER A 145 -10.07 0.88 -1.23
N GLU A 146 -10.96 0.38 -0.41
CA GLU A 146 -12.35 0.13 -0.78
C GLU A 146 -13.07 1.38 -1.32
N VAL A 147 -12.63 2.58 -0.90
CA VAL A 147 -13.23 3.84 -1.38
C VAL A 147 -13.06 4.06 -2.89
N ALA A 148 -12.17 3.31 -3.55
CA ALA A 148 -12.04 3.32 -5.00
C ALA A 148 -13.29 2.75 -5.70
N GLU A 149 -14.03 1.87 -5.03
CA GLU A 149 -15.28 1.25 -5.50
C GLU A 149 -16.49 1.83 -4.78
N GLU A 150 -16.40 1.99 -3.46
CA GLU A 150 -17.45 2.49 -2.59
C GLU A 150 -17.08 3.88 -2.04
N PRO A 151 -17.32 4.95 -2.81
CA PRO A 151 -16.89 6.30 -2.43
C PRO A 151 -17.60 6.79 -1.17
N ARG A 152 -16.86 7.56 -0.35
CA ARG A 152 -17.36 8.13 0.90
C ARG A 152 -17.33 9.66 0.84
N THR A 153 -18.28 10.29 1.53
CA THR A 153 -18.28 11.74 1.73
C THR A 153 -17.01 12.20 2.45
N PHE A 154 -16.57 13.43 2.20
CA PHE A 154 -15.33 14.02 2.71
C PHE A 154 -14.04 13.34 2.22
N MET A 155 -14.12 12.47 1.22
CA MET A 155 -12.95 11.76 0.69
C MET A 155 -12.71 12.00 -0.79
N ALA A 156 -13.16 13.12 -1.34
CA ALA A 156 -13.17 13.35 -2.79
C ALA A 156 -11.80 13.14 -3.48
N ALA A 157 -10.73 13.74 -2.96
CA ALA A 157 -9.40 13.58 -3.53
C ALA A 157 -8.83 12.17 -3.27
N TYR A 158 -9.10 11.60 -2.08
CA TYR A 158 -8.66 10.26 -1.74
C TYR A 158 -9.33 9.21 -2.66
N VAL A 159 -10.65 9.29 -2.83
CA VAL A 159 -11.41 8.45 -3.78
C VAL A 159 -10.83 8.56 -5.19
N ALA A 160 -10.67 9.79 -5.70
CA ALA A 160 -10.13 10.03 -7.04
C ALA A 160 -8.71 9.45 -7.19
N SER A 161 -7.86 9.64 -6.19
CA SER A 161 -6.49 9.14 -6.22
C SER A 161 -6.41 7.61 -6.19
N LYS A 162 -7.21 6.96 -5.34
CA LYS A 162 -7.19 5.49 -5.22
C LYS A 162 -7.87 4.81 -6.41
N ALA A 163 -8.95 5.36 -6.94
CA ALA A 163 -9.56 4.90 -8.20
C ALA A 163 -8.60 5.07 -9.39
N GLY A 164 -7.90 6.22 -9.47
CA GLY A 164 -6.86 6.45 -10.47
C GLY A 164 -5.69 5.48 -10.34
N LEU A 165 -5.25 5.18 -9.11
CA LEU A 165 -4.18 4.21 -8.85
C LEU A 165 -4.56 2.79 -9.28
N GLU A 166 -5.82 2.38 -9.09
CA GLU A 166 -6.30 1.09 -9.59
C GLU A 166 -6.35 1.05 -11.12
N GLY A 167 -6.83 2.12 -11.76
CA GLY A 167 -6.79 2.24 -13.22
C GLY A 167 -5.36 2.13 -13.76
N TYR A 168 -4.42 2.83 -13.12
CA TYR A 168 -3.00 2.77 -13.44
C TYR A 168 -2.42 1.36 -13.26
N ALA A 169 -2.71 0.70 -12.13
CA ALA A 169 -2.24 -0.65 -11.85
C ALA A 169 -2.75 -1.67 -12.88
N ARG A 170 -4.01 -1.56 -13.31
CA ARG A 170 -4.59 -2.42 -14.34
C ARG A 170 -3.93 -2.20 -15.71
N ALA A 171 -3.69 -0.96 -16.12
CA ALA A 171 -2.98 -0.64 -17.36
C ALA A 171 -1.55 -1.18 -17.33
N MET A 172 -0.82 -0.91 -16.25
CA MET A 172 0.53 -1.42 -16.05
C MET A 172 0.60 -2.96 -16.08
N ALA A 173 -0.41 -3.63 -15.52
CA ALA A 173 -0.47 -5.09 -15.55
C ALA A 173 -0.53 -5.65 -16.97
N MET A 174 -1.24 -4.98 -17.88
CA MET A 174 -1.30 -5.36 -19.30
C MET A 174 0.03 -5.07 -20.00
N GLU A 175 0.63 -3.92 -19.75
CA GLU A 175 1.92 -3.54 -20.35
C GLU A 175 3.08 -4.46 -19.88
N CYS A 176 2.98 -5.00 -18.66
CA CYS A 176 3.97 -5.92 -18.11
C CYS A 176 3.80 -7.39 -18.57
N GLU A 177 2.75 -7.73 -19.34
CA GLU A 177 2.57 -9.10 -19.80
C GLU A 177 3.74 -9.59 -20.64
N GLY A 178 4.21 -10.81 -20.34
CA GLY A 178 5.38 -11.41 -20.99
C GLY A 178 6.74 -10.85 -20.55
N THR A 179 6.79 -9.81 -19.73
CA THR A 179 8.05 -9.23 -19.21
C THR A 179 8.66 -9.99 -18.04
N GLY A 180 7.87 -10.83 -17.36
CA GLY A 180 8.25 -11.48 -16.10
C GLY A 180 7.91 -10.67 -14.84
N VAL A 181 7.39 -9.45 -15.01
CA VAL A 181 6.89 -8.61 -13.91
C VAL A 181 5.38 -8.83 -13.72
N ARG A 182 4.95 -9.06 -12.49
CA ARG A 182 3.54 -9.19 -12.12
C ARG A 182 3.08 -7.93 -11.39
N VAL A 183 1.85 -7.53 -11.65
CA VAL A 183 1.22 -6.39 -10.97
C VAL A 183 -0.06 -6.84 -10.30
N GLY A 184 -0.21 -6.55 -9.02
CA GLY A 184 -1.39 -6.87 -8.23
C GLY A 184 -1.89 -5.67 -7.43
N ILE A 185 -3.15 -5.72 -7.04
CA ILE A 185 -3.80 -4.74 -6.18
C ILE A 185 -4.22 -5.45 -4.89
N VAL A 186 -3.94 -4.86 -3.73
CA VAL A 186 -4.53 -5.26 -2.46
C VAL A 186 -5.34 -4.09 -1.93
N ARG A 187 -6.63 -4.31 -1.75
CA ARG A 187 -7.62 -3.32 -1.39
C ARG A 187 -8.08 -3.54 0.05
N PRO A 188 -7.67 -2.72 1.03
CA PRO A 188 -8.20 -2.79 2.37
C PRO A 188 -9.57 -2.13 2.48
N GLY A 189 -10.42 -2.74 3.28
CA GLY A 189 -11.59 -2.12 3.90
C GLY A 189 -11.21 -1.31 5.15
N PRO A 190 -12.19 -0.98 6.01
CA PRO A 190 -11.96 -0.28 7.27
C PRO A 190 -10.87 -0.94 8.09
N SER A 191 -9.88 -0.14 8.52
CA SER A 191 -8.67 -0.66 9.16
C SER A 191 -8.29 0.19 10.38
N SER A 192 -7.78 -0.46 11.43
CA SER A 192 -7.28 0.19 12.64
C SER A 192 -5.84 0.66 12.43
N THR A 193 -5.67 1.81 11.78
CA THR A 193 -4.36 2.43 11.51
C THR A 193 -4.29 3.83 12.10
N GLU A 194 -3.12 4.49 12.02
CA GLU A 194 -2.97 5.91 12.36
C GLU A 194 -3.64 6.86 11.35
N GLN A 195 -4.27 6.33 10.29
CA GLN A 195 -4.94 7.15 9.29
C GLN A 195 -6.12 7.90 9.93
N GLY A 196 -6.15 9.21 9.76
CA GLY A 196 -7.18 10.06 10.38
C GLY A 196 -6.85 10.55 11.79
N THR A 197 -5.81 10.03 12.45
CA THR A 197 -5.45 10.53 13.82
C THR A 197 -4.93 11.97 13.83
N SER A 198 -4.56 12.51 12.67
CA SER A 198 -4.17 13.92 12.51
C SER A 198 -5.34 14.86 12.21
N TRP A 199 -6.55 14.33 12.05
CA TRP A 199 -7.74 15.16 11.80
C TRP A 199 -8.17 15.84 13.10
N SER A 200 -8.76 17.03 12.99
CA SER A 200 -9.34 17.68 14.14
C SER A 200 -10.56 16.90 14.64
N GLU A 201 -10.87 17.03 15.92
CA GLU A 201 -12.05 16.40 16.53
C GLU A 201 -13.34 16.78 15.81
N ASP A 202 -13.48 18.07 15.44
CA ASP A 202 -14.63 18.57 14.68
C ASP A 202 -14.73 17.88 13.31
N SER A 203 -13.60 17.74 12.60
CA SER A 203 -13.56 17.02 11.31
C SER A 203 -13.93 15.56 11.44
N ILE A 204 -13.45 14.88 12.47
CA ILE A 204 -13.82 13.48 12.75
C ILE A 204 -15.32 13.35 12.98
N ASN A 205 -15.88 14.21 13.84
CA ASN A 205 -17.32 14.20 14.17
C ASN A 205 -18.18 14.45 12.92
N GLU A 206 -17.81 15.42 12.09
CA GLU A 206 -18.54 15.72 10.86
C GLU A 206 -18.50 14.57 9.86
N VAL A 207 -17.31 13.98 9.63
CA VAL A 207 -17.10 12.85 8.73
C VAL A 207 -17.91 11.64 9.21
N VAL A 208 -17.78 11.26 10.49
CA VAL A 208 -18.48 10.11 11.07
C VAL A 208 -20.00 10.30 11.04
N ALA A 209 -20.50 11.48 11.41
CA ALA A 209 -21.93 11.79 11.33
C ALA A 209 -22.47 11.65 9.89
N SER A 210 -21.69 12.11 8.90
CA SER A 210 -22.07 11.96 7.49
C SER A 210 -22.10 10.50 7.05
N TRP A 211 -21.11 9.69 7.46
CA TRP A 211 -21.05 8.28 7.08
C TRP A 211 -22.19 7.47 7.71
N PHE A 212 -22.55 7.74 8.98
CA PHE A 212 -23.74 7.15 9.59
C PHE A 212 -25.03 7.54 8.85
N LYS A 213 -25.18 8.84 8.55
CA LYS A 213 -26.36 9.36 7.84
C LYS A 213 -26.61 8.64 6.51
N TRP A 214 -25.54 8.31 5.79
CA TRP A 214 -25.63 7.71 4.47
C TRP A 214 -25.46 6.17 4.47
N GLY A 215 -25.37 5.56 5.65
CA GLY A 215 -25.21 4.10 5.77
C GLY A 215 -23.90 3.57 5.21
N LEU A 216 -22.84 4.38 5.26
CA LEU A 216 -21.52 4.02 4.74
C LEU A 216 -20.67 3.24 5.76
N LEU A 217 -21.12 3.11 6.98
CA LEU A 217 -20.56 2.27 8.04
C LEU A 217 -21.50 1.08 8.26
N ARG A 218 -21.03 -0.11 7.93
CA ARG A 218 -21.81 -1.35 8.04
C ARG A 218 -21.76 -1.93 9.46
N HIS A 219 -20.60 -1.83 10.11
CA HIS A 219 -20.31 -2.27 11.47
C HIS A 219 -19.00 -1.60 11.95
N ASP A 220 -18.64 -1.80 13.19
CA ASP A 220 -17.46 -1.24 13.84
C ASP A 220 -16.21 -2.13 13.74
N GLY A 221 -16.29 -3.27 13.04
CA GLY A 221 -15.14 -4.12 12.74
C GLY A 221 -14.09 -3.39 11.93
N ALA A 222 -12.83 -3.62 12.24
CA ALA A 222 -11.68 -3.04 11.54
C ALA A 222 -10.55 -4.07 11.37
N ILE A 223 -9.93 -4.09 10.20
CA ILE A 223 -8.78 -4.94 9.90
C ILE A 223 -7.58 -4.48 10.73
N ARG A 224 -6.91 -5.39 11.41
CA ARG A 224 -5.62 -5.10 12.05
C ARG A 224 -4.52 -5.06 10.98
N PRO A 225 -3.52 -4.15 11.09
CA PRO A 225 -2.45 -4.05 10.11
C PRO A 225 -1.71 -5.35 9.82
N ALA A 226 -1.53 -6.21 10.82
CA ALA A 226 -0.88 -7.51 10.64
C ALA A 226 -1.68 -8.45 9.73
N GLU A 227 -3.01 -8.49 9.88
CA GLU A 227 -3.89 -9.31 9.04
C GLU A 227 -3.90 -8.84 7.58
N PHE A 228 -3.78 -7.53 7.38
CA PHE A 228 -3.63 -6.97 6.04
C PHE A 228 -2.28 -7.32 5.41
N ALA A 229 -1.21 -7.35 6.20
CA ALA A 229 0.12 -7.71 5.72
C ALA A 229 0.18 -9.15 5.15
N ASP A 230 -0.56 -10.08 5.74
CA ASP A 230 -0.67 -11.47 5.25
C ASP A 230 -1.26 -11.52 3.83
N ALA A 231 -2.21 -10.65 3.51
CA ALA A 231 -2.77 -10.56 2.16
C ALA A 231 -1.73 -10.07 1.14
N VAL A 232 -0.88 -9.11 1.50
CA VAL A 232 0.22 -8.67 0.64
C VAL A 232 1.25 -9.78 0.44
N LEU A 233 1.61 -10.49 1.51
CA LEU A 233 2.51 -11.65 1.42
C LEU A 233 1.92 -12.74 0.51
N ALA A 234 0.62 -13.04 0.62
CA ALA A 234 -0.05 -14.01 -0.25
C ALA A 234 0.05 -13.63 -1.74
N VAL A 235 -0.11 -12.33 -2.07
CA VAL A 235 0.00 -11.84 -3.46
C VAL A 235 1.39 -12.07 -4.03
N ILE A 236 2.45 -11.71 -3.32
CA ILE A 236 3.81 -11.88 -3.81
C ILE A 236 4.27 -13.34 -3.79
N SER A 237 3.69 -14.16 -2.93
CA SER A 237 4.00 -15.61 -2.82
C SER A 237 3.22 -16.46 -3.82
N ALA A 238 2.33 -15.88 -4.63
CA ALA A 238 1.62 -16.61 -5.67
C ALA A 238 2.61 -17.36 -6.57
N PRO A 239 2.39 -18.64 -6.90
CA PRO A 239 3.31 -19.43 -7.74
C PRO A 239 3.47 -18.77 -9.11
N LYS A 240 4.62 -18.98 -9.75
CA LYS A 240 4.85 -18.49 -11.12
C LYS A 240 3.82 -19.06 -12.09
N GLY A 241 3.34 -18.22 -12.98
CA GLY A 241 2.23 -18.54 -13.88
C GLY A 241 0.86 -18.17 -13.29
N THR A 242 0.83 -17.68 -12.04
CA THR A 242 -0.37 -17.18 -11.37
C THR A 242 -0.16 -15.73 -10.92
N ARG A 243 -1.21 -14.93 -10.98
CA ARG A 243 -1.24 -13.55 -10.49
C ARG A 243 -2.57 -13.30 -9.79
N TYR A 244 -2.53 -12.74 -8.59
CA TYR A 244 -3.70 -12.14 -7.97
C TYR A 244 -3.84 -10.71 -8.52
N SER A 245 -4.83 -10.48 -9.37
CA SER A 245 -5.05 -9.17 -10.01
C SER A 245 -5.61 -8.15 -9.03
N LEU A 246 -6.52 -8.59 -8.17
CA LEU A 246 -7.12 -7.84 -7.07
C LEU A 246 -7.41 -8.81 -5.92
N LEU A 247 -6.94 -8.46 -4.74
CA LEU A 247 -7.32 -9.09 -3.48
C LEU A 247 -7.93 -8.02 -2.58
N GLU A 248 -9.21 -8.17 -2.30
CA GLU A 248 -9.92 -7.30 -1.35
C GLU A 248 -9.96 -7.95 0.02
N VAL A 249 -9.67 -7.17 1.05
CA VAL A 249 -9.64 -7.60 2.45
C VAL A 249 -10.65 -6.76 3.21
N GLN A 250 -11.70 -7.37 3.72
CA GLN A 250 -12.74 -6.71 4.49
C GLN A 250 -12.73 -7.21 5.93
N PRO A 251 -13.05 -6.36 6.92
CA PRO A 251 -13.20 -6.82 8.29
C PRO A 251 -14.46 -7.67 8.42
N GLU A 252 -14.36 -8.72 9.21
CA GLU A 252 -15.52 -9.47 9.66
C GLU A 252 -16.32 -8.64 10.68
N ALA A 253 -17.66 -8.68 10.58
CA ALA A 253 -18.50 -8.04 11.56
C ALA A 253 -18.38 -8.75 12.91
N PRO A 254 -18.35 -8.02 14.04
CA PRO A 254 -18.44 -8.63 15.35
C PRO A 254 -19.73 -9.47 15.49
N LEU A 255 -19.67 -10.53 16.32
CA LEU A 255 -20.86 -11.31 16.62
C LEU A 255 -21.94 -10.42 17.27
N SER A 256 -23.17 -10.57 16.84
CA SER A 256 -24.33 -9.82 17.32
C SER A 256 -25.54 -10.75 17.50
N ASP A 257 -26.23 -10.60 18.62
CA ASP A 257 -27.49 -11.31 18.89
C ASP A 257 -28.63 -10.85 17.96
N ASP A 258 -28.51 -9.64 17.36
CA ASP A 258 -29.46 -9.06 16.41
C ASP A 258 -29.12 -9.40 14.95
N ALA A 259 -28.24 -10.36 14.68
CA ALA A 259 -27.89 -10.74 13.33
C ALA A 259 -29.11 -11.32 12.59
N VAL A 260 -29.27 -10.91 11.31
CA VAL A 260 -30.46 -11.27 10.49
C VAL A 260 -30.71 -12.79 10.43
N LEU A 261 -29.66 -13.61 10.51
CA LEU A 261 -29.74 -15.07 10.45
C LEU A 261 -29.67 -15.74 11.83
N ALA A 262 -29.72 -14.96 12.93
CA ALA A 262 -29.67 -15.48 14.30
C ALA A 262 -31.06 -15.86 14.87
N GLY A 263 -32.14 -15.71 14.08
CA GLY A 263 -33.53 -15.99 14.46
C GLY A 263 -33.96 -17.44 14.24
#